data_31cb31551fb320bb59002ba4496cfcf7
#
_entry.id   31cb31551fb320bb59002ba4496cfcf7
#
_cell.length_a   1.000
_cell.length_b   1.000
_cell.length_c   1.000
_cell.angle_alpha   90.00
_cell.angle_beta   90.00
_cell.angle_gamma   90.00
#
_symmetry.space_group_name_H-M   'P 1'
#
loop_
_entity.id
_entity.type
_entity.pdbx_description
1 polymer ?
#
loop_
_entity_poly.entity_id
_entity_poly.type
_entity_poly.pdbx_seq_one_letter_code
_entity_poly.pdbx_strand_id
1 'polypeptide(L)'
;MANTTFNGPVRSENGFQAITKDSSIGGVTSTMTLQTYTTTITVADGATTGKEGSIGIPVNFIPMGVTVAVTTAAANSVTLNDIGTDADTDGFVDGISAAVNSTGFKGFFPCNGVLGMSGGTTSAAGATADEVELVVSGDPGGDTVIVLKFFGISSSSDAS
;
A
#
# COMPACT_ATOMS: atom_id res chain seq x y z
N MET A 1 31.09 22.19 2.52
CA MET A 1 29.81 22.01 3.20
C MET A 1 30.03 21.18 4.44
N ALA A 2 29.57 21.63 5.61
CA ALA A 2 29.69 20.87 6.83
C ALA A 2 28.66 19.74 6.84
N ASN A 3 29.10 18.52 7.07
CA ASN A 3 28.18 17.39 7.30
C ASN A 3 27.60 17.51 8.71
N THR A 4 26.29 17.49 8.82
CA THR A 4 25.61 17.42 10.13
C THR A 4 25.49 15.96 10.53
N THR A 5 26.10 15.60 11.67
CA THR A 5 26.01 14.25 12.24
C THR A 5 25.03 14.29 13.40
N PHE A 6 24.03 13.41 13.40
CA PHE A 6 23.10 13.26 14.50
C PHE A 6 23.51 12.07 15.38
N ASN A 7 23.76 12.31 16.66
CA ASN A 7 24.17 11.29 17.63
C ASN A 7 22.99 10.65 18.40
N GLY A 8 21.78 10.79 17.89
CA GLY A 8 20.56 10.25 18.50
C GLY A 8 19.48 9.93 17.46
N PRO A 9 18.35 9.36 17.90
CA PRO A 9 17.26 9.08 16.99
C PRO A 9 16.69 10.38 16.41
N VAL A 10 16.62 10.43 15.08
CA VAL A 10 15.95 11.51 14.37
C VAL A 10 14.46 11.18 14.31
N ARG A 11 13.63 12.04 14.93
CA ARG A 11 12.17 11.94 14.86
C ARG A 11 11.64 12.97 13.88
N SER A 12 10.76 12.56 12.99
CA SER A 12 10.06 13.45 12.07
C SER A 12 8.57 13.16 12.15
N GLU A 13 7.76 14.17 12.47
CA GLU A 13 6.30 14.04 12.51
C GLU A 13 5.68 13.91 11.13
N ASN A 14 6.38 14.38 10.09
CA ASN A 14 5.91 14.38 8.70
C ASN A 14 6.71 13.42 7.78
N GLY A 15 7.47 12.49 8.37
CA GLY A 15 8.31 11.55 7.63
C GLY A 15 9.64 12.14 7.17
N PHE A 16 10.46 11.32 6.51
CA PHE A 16 11.72 11.74 5.91
C PHE A 16 11.47 12.14 4.47
N GLN A 17 11.95 13.31 4.10
CA GLN A 17 11.79 13.88 2.77
C GLN A 17 13.15 14.00 2.09
N ALA A 18 13.30 13.36 0.94
CA ALA A 18 14.43 13.61 0.05
C ALA A 18 14.06 14.78 -0.87
N ILE A 19 14.90 15.80 -0.90
CA ILE A 19 14.68 16.98 -1.74
C ILE A 19 15.77 17.08 -2.80
N THR A 20 15.39 17.44 -4.03
CA THR A 20 16.29 17.85 -5.08
C THR A 20 16.25 19.38 -5.18
N LYS A 21 17.42 20.01 -5.21
CA LYS A 21 17.53 21.45 -5.32
C LYS A 21 18.10 21.83 -6.70
N ASP A 22 17.58 22.90 -7.26
CA ASP A 22 18.21 23.56 -8.39
C ASP A 22 19.60 24.05 -8.00
N SER A 23 20.61 23.78 -8.85
CA SER A 23 22.00 24.10 -8.56
C SER A 23 22.31 25.61 -8.66
N SER A 24 21.49 26.38 -9.37
CA SER A 24 21.72 27.80 -9.63
C SER A 24 20.98 28.70 -8.63
N ILE A 25 19.77 28.37 -8.27
CA ILE A 25 18.94 29.21 -7.38
C ILE A 25 18.72 28.60 -5.99
N GLY A 26 19.08 27.32 -5.79
CA GLY A 26 18.89 26.61 -4.52
C GLY A 26 17.44 26.29 -4.18
N GLY A 27 16.50 26.56 -5.08
CA GLY A 27 15.09 26.22 -4.91
C GLY A 27 14.87 24.70 -4.94
N VAL A 28 13.86 24.21 -4.21
CA VAL A 28 13.46 22.80 -4.23
C VAL A 28 12.75 22.52 -5.55
N THR A 29 13.25 21.56 -6.33
CA THR A 29 12.67 21.18 -7.61
C THR A 29 11.81 19.93 -7.53
N SER A 30 12.07 19.07 -6.54
CA SER A 30 11.24 17.89 -6.27
C SER A 30 11.40 17.42 -4.84
N THR A 31 10.35 16.77 -4.33
CA THR A 31 10.36 16.13 -3.03
C THR A 31 9.91 14.69 -3.17
N MET A 32 10.52 13.80 -2.40
CA MET A 32 10.12 12.41 -2.27
C MET A 32 9.96 12.09 -0.79
N THR A 33 8.79 11.60 -0.40
CA THR A 33 8.45 11.31 0.98
C THR A 33 8.11 9.84 1.14
N LEU A 34 8.73 9.18 2.13
CA LEU A 34 8.31 7.85 2.57
C LEU A 34 7.00 7.97 3.34
N GLN A 35 6.00 7.23 2.93
CA GLN A 35 4.66 7.27 3.52
C GLN A 35 4.14 5.86 3.79
N THR A 36 3.14 5.80 4.65
CA THR A 36 2.35 4.60 4.87
C THR A 36 0.87 4.91 4.67
N TYR A 37 0.16 3.96 4.10
CA TYR A 37 -1.28 3.99 3.97
C TYR A 37 -1.86 2.72 4.61
N THR A 38 -2.88 2.86 5.44
CA THR A 38 -3.50 1.72 6.13
C THR A 38 -4.97 1.68 5.82
N THR A 39 -5.46 0.52 5.39
CA THR A 39 -6.87 0.27 5.16
C THR A 39 -7.32 -1.04 5.83
N THR A 40 -8.62 -1.14 6.09
CA THR A 40 -9.25 -2.34 6.66
C THR A 40 -10.36 -2.77 5.71
N ILE A 41 -10.27 -4.01 5.26
CA ILE A 41 -11.18 -4.57 4.27
C ILE A 41 -11.90 -5.77 4.87
N THR A 42 -13.19 -5.85 4.63
CA THR A 42 -14.01 -7.00 4.97
C THR A 42 -14.32 -7.80 3.70
N VAL A 43 -13.96 -9.09 3.72
CA VAL A 43 -14.48 -10.06 2.77
C VAL A 43 -15.73 -10.66 3.40
N ALA A 44 -16.89 -10.40 2.81
CA ALA A 44 -18.16 -10.86 3.34
C ALA A 44 -18.33 -12.38 3.19
N ASP A 45 -19.17 -12.96 4.02
CA ASP A 45 -19.61 -14.35 3.89
C ASP A 45 -20.15 -14.63 2.48
N GLY A 46 -19.71 -15.71 1.86
CA GLY A 46 -20.06 -16.07 0.48
C GLY A 46 -19.32 -15.31 -0.61
N ALA A 47 -18.50 -14.31 -0.27
CA ALA A 47 -17.74 -13.53 -1.26
C ALA A 47 -16.31 -14.08 -1.43
N THR A 48 -15.73 -13.84 -2.61
CA THR A 48 -14.31 -14.13 -2.90
C THR A 48 -13.47 -12.86 -3.05
N THR A 49 -14.11 -11.70 -2.93
CA THR A 49 -13.44 -10.39 -2.98
C THR A 49 -13.92 -9.51 -1.85
N GLY A 50 -13.07 -8.58 -1.43
CA GLY A 50 -13.42 -7.53 -0.50
C GLY A 50 -12.82 -6.21 -0.95
N LYS A 51 -13.56 -5.12 -0.74
CA LYS A 51 -13.15 -3.76 -1.10
C LYS A 51 -13.13 -2.87 0.13
N GLU A 52 -12.26 -1.87 0.10
CA GLU A 52 -12.39 -0.77 1.05
C GLU A 52 -13.54 0.15 0.62
N GLY A 53 -14.22 0.70 1.62
CA GLY A 53 -15.41 1.51 1.33
C GLY A 53 -15.11 3.01 1.17
N SER A 54 -14.26 3.48 0.28
CA SER A 54 -14.29 4.89 -0.17
C SER A 54 -13.07 5.80 0.02
N ILE A 55 -11.94 5.36 0.55
CA ILE A 55 -10.82 6.30 0.76
C ILE A 55 -9.76 6.21 -0.34
N GLY A 56 -9.54 5.03 -0.91
CA GLY A 56 -8.53 4.81 -1.95
C GLY A 56 -7.08 5.09 -1.52
N ILE A 57 -6.16 4.54 -2.26
CA ILE A 57 -4.73 4.88 -2.09
C ILE A 57 -4.51 6.36 -2.42
N PRO A 58 -3.71 7.09 -1.61
CA PRO A 58 -3.44 8.50 -1.87
C PRO A 58 -2.89 8.76 -3.27
N VAL A 59 -3.32 9.85 -3.88
CA VAL A 59 -2.81 10.31 -5.17
C VAL A 59 -1.29 10.45 -5.14
N ASN A 60 -0.62 10.03 -6.22
CA ASN A 60 0.86 10.03 -6.35
C ASN A 60 1.60 9.12 -5.35
N PHE A 61 0.90 8.22 -4.67
CA PHE A 61 1.52 7.21 -3.83
C PHE A 61 1.93 5.99 -4.67
N ILE A 62 3.20 5.63 -4.60
CA ILE A 62 3.75 4.45 -5.27
C ILE A 62 4.02 3.39 -4.19
N PRO A 63 3.20 2.35 -4.07
CA PRO A 63 3.40 1.31 -3.08
C PRO A 63 4.62 0.46 -3.42
N MET A 64 5.47 0.23 -2.43
CA MET A 64 6.66 -0.63 -2.52
C MET A 64 6.40 -2.02 -1.93
N GLY A 65 5.49 -2.09 -0.97
CA GLY A 65 5.11 -3.32 -0.31
C GLY A 65 3.96 -3.11 0.65
N VAL A 66 3.36 -4.21 1.09
CA VAL A 66 2.23 -4.23 1.99
C VAL A 66 2.43 -5.25 3.10
N THR A 67 2.08 -4.90 4.32
CA THR A 67 1.88 -5.87 5.39
C THR A 67 0.42 -6.27 5.47
N VAL A 68 0.21 -7.55 5.74
CA VAL A 68 -1.11 -8.14 5.88
C VAL A 68 -1.29 -8.64 7.31
N ALA A 69 -2.40 -8.29 7.94
CA ALA A 69 -2.82 -8.82 9.23
C ALA A 69 -4.32 -9.16 9.20
N VAL A 70 -4.68 -10.29 9.76
CA VAL A 70 -6.08 -10.74 9.89
C VAL A 70 -6.56 -10.42 11.30
N THR A 71 -7.66 -9.67 11.42
CA THR A 71 -8.27 -9.33 12.72
C THR A 71 -9.51 -10.15 13.00
N THR A 72 -10.25 -10.57 11.95
CA THR A 72 -11.31 -11.57 12.05
C THR A 72 -11.02 -12.68 11.04
N ALA A 73 -10.82 -13.88 11.54
CA ALA A 73 -10.42 -15.02 10.72
C ALA A 73 -11.58 -15.61 9.93
N ALA A 74 -11.28 -16.12 8.74
CA ALA A 74 -12.20 -16.97 7.98
C ALA A 74 -12.52 -18.26 8.73
N ALA A 75 -13.76 -18.73 8.63
CA ALA A 75 -14.16 -20.03 9.15
C ALA A 75 -13.64 -21.18 8.26
N ASN A 76 -13.60 -20.93 6.96
CA ASN A 76 -13.09 -21.88 5.98
C ASN A 76 -11.57 -21.72 5.76
N SER A 77 -10.95 -22.76 5.23
CA SER A 77 -9.53 -22.74 4.88
C SER A 77 -9.34 -22.06 3.54
N VAL A 78 -9.22 -20.74 3.57
CA VAL A 78 -8.97 -19.89 2.39
C VAL A 78 -7.66 -19.11 2.52
N THR A 79 -7.11 -18.71 1.39
CA THR A 79 -5.90 -17.90 1.29
C THR A 79 -6.23 -16.54 0.66
N LEU A 80 -5.56 -15.49 1.12
CA LEU A 80 -5.47 -14.25 0.37
C LEU A 80 -4.53 -14.50 -0.81
N ASN A 81 -5.00 -14.22 -2.01
CA ASN A 81 -4.26 -14.47 -3.24
C ASN A 81 -3.66 -13.20 -3.81
N ASP A 82 -4.47 -12.14 -3.92
CA ASP A 82 -4.08 -10.96 -4.66
C ASP A 82 -4.56 -9.69 -3.95
N ILE A 83 -3.85 -8.60 -4.19
CA ILE A 83 -4.22 -7.25 -3.74
C ILE A 83 -4.06 -6.30 -4.93
N GLY A 84 -5.10 -5.58 -5.25
CA GLY A 84 -5.11 -4.63 -6.35
C GLY A 84 -6.18 -3.58 -6.21
N THR A 85 -6.79 -3.24 -7.33
CA THR A 85 -7.92 -2.32 -7.43
C THR A 85 -9.09 -3.00 -8.13
N ASP A 86 -10.24 -2.33 -8.16
CA ASP A 86 -11.42 -2.81 -8.88
C ASP A 86 -11.16 -3.05 -10.37
N ALA A 87 -10.28 -2.26 -10.97
CA ALA A 87 -9.91 -2.38 -12.38
C ALA A 87 -8.80 -3.43 -12.63
N ASP A 88 -8.01 -3.75 -11.61
CA ASP A 88 -6.83 -4.62 -11.71
C ASP A 88 -6.59 -5.29 -10.35
N THR A 89 -7.20 -6.46 -10.15
CA THR A 89 -7.30 -7.14 -8.86
C THR A 89 -5.97 -7.66 -8.31
N ASP A 90 -4.94 -7.78 -9.13
CA ASP A 90 -3.56 -8.19 -8.80
C ASP A 90 -2.54 -7.04 -9.00
N GLY A 91 -3.05 -5.84 -9.25
CA GLY A 91 -2.25 -4.69 -9.64
C GLY A 91 -1.17 -4.28 -8.64
N PHE A 92 -1.34 -4.53 -7.34
CA PHE A 92 -0.31 -4.25 -6.32
C PHE A 92 0.50 -5.48 -5.97
N VAL A 93 -0.14 -6.58 -5.65
CA VAL A 93 0.53 -7.83 -5.29
C VAL A 93 -0.18 -9.01 -5.94
N ASP A 94 0.55 -9.73 -6.77
CA ASP A 94 0.12 -10.95 -7.43
C ASP A 94 0.69 -12.17 -6.70
N GLY A 95 -0.15 -13.12 -6.35
CA GLY A 95 0.24 -14.44 -5.86
C GLY A 95 0.71 -14.51 -4.39
N ILE A 96 -0.01 -13.88 -3.45
CA ILE A 96 0.37 -13.86 -2.02
C ILE A 96 0.34 -15.24 -1.36
N SER A 97 -0.75 -15.98 -1.51
CA SER A 97 -0.99 -17.30 -0.86
C SER A 97 -0.87 -17.28 0.69
N ALA A 98 -1.39 -16.23 1.35
CA ALA A 98 -1.40 -16.12 2.81
C ALA A 98 -2.69 -16.68 3.41
N ALA A 99 -2.60 -17.65 4.33
CA ALA A 99 -3.77 -18.23 5.00
C ALA A 99 -4.48 -17.18 5.87
N VAL A 100 -5.81 -17.03 5.71
CA VAL A 100 -6.62 -16.05 6.45
C VAL A 100 -7.59 -16.70 7.47
N ASN A 101 -7.51 -17.99 7.66
CA ASN A 101 -8.30 -18.77 8.63
C ASN A 101 -7.76 -18.70 10.07
N SER A 102 -6.86 -17.81 10.37
CA SER A 102 -6.39 -17.49 11.73
C SER A 102 -6.08 -16.00 11.83
N THR A 103 -6.23 -15.43 13.02
CA THR A 103 -5.89 -14.02 13.28
C THR A 103 -4.39 -13.81 13.39
N GLY A 104 -3.95 -12.55 13.25
CA GLY A 104 -2.57 -12.13 13.43
C GLY A 104 -1.88 -11.69 12.14
N PHE A 105 -0.61 -11.36 12.28
CA PHE A 105 0.26 -10.90 11.19
C PHE A 105 0.56 -12.07 10.23
N LYS A 106 0.42 -11.82 8.92
CA LYS A 106 0.62 -12.82 7.87
C LYS A 106 1.91 -12.65 7.08
N GLY A 107 2.45 -11.46 7.06
CA GLY A 107 3.71 -11.20 6.37
C GLY A 107 3.79 -9.79 5.79
N PHE A 108 4.96 -9.52 5.22
CA PHE A 108 5.22 -8.39 4.34
C PHE A 108 5.39 -8.93 2.92
N PHE A 109 4.67 -8.34 1.98
CA PHE A 109 4.68 -8.72 0.57
C PHE A 109 5.15 -7.53 -0.26
N PRO A 110 6.22 -7.68 -1.08
CA PRO A 110 6.63 -6.65 -2.00
C PRO A 110 5.54 -6.41 -3.06
N CYS A 111 5.33 -5.18 -3.45
CA CYS A 111 4.44 -4.88 -4.57
C CYS A 111 5.12 -5.29 -5.87
N ASN A 112 4.65 -6.38 -6.47
CA ASN A 112 5.14 -6.98 -7.71
C ASN A 112 4.18 -6.85 -8.89
N GLY A 113 2.98 -6.34 -8.66
CA GLY A 113 1.98 -6.05 -9.69
C GLY A 113 2.30 -4.78 -10.49
N VAL A 114 1.54 -4.56 -11.56
CA VAL A 114 1.77 -3.44 -12.51
C VAL A 114 1.56 -2.05 -11.91
N LEU A 115 0.78 -1.94 -10.83
CA LEU A 115 0.50 -0.69 -10.13
C LEU A 115 1.53 -0.39 -9.01
N GLY A 116 2.41 -1.34 -8.70
CA GLY A 116 3.47 -1.21 -7.70
C GLY A 116 4.80 -0.75 -8.31
N MET A 117 5.85 -0.75 -7.48
CA MET A 117 7.21 -0.36 -7.88
C MET A 117 7.79 -1.20 -9.01
N SER A 118 7.33 -2.43 -9.20
CA SER A 118 7.88 -3.38 -10.17
C SER A 118 7.50 -3.09 -11.62
N GLY A 119 6.35 -2.46 -11.85
CA GLY A 119 5.85 -2.19 -13.19
C GLY A 119 5.14 -0.84 -13.31
N GLY A 120 5.09 -0.13 -12.22
CA GLY A 120 4.15 0.93 -11.99
C GLY A 120 4.14 2.05 -13.01
N THR A 121 3.06 2.15 -13.73
CA THR A 121 2.63 3.45 -14.15
C THR A 121 1.88 4.09 -12.99
N THR A 122 2.43 5.14 -12.46
CA THR A 122 1.83 5.99 -11.43
C THR A 122 0.42 6.50 -11.79
N SER A 123 -0.06 6.21 -12.98
CA SER A 123 -1.32 6.73 -13.49
C SER A 123 -2.55 6.12 -12.84
N ALA A 124 -2.51 4.90 -12.38
CA ALA A 124 -3.69 4.29 -11.76
C ALA A 124 -3.85 4.67 -10.29
N ALA A 125 -2.75 4.74 -9.53
CA ALA A 125 -2.78 5.29 -8.17
C ALA A 125 -2.84 6.83 -8.14
N GLY A 126 -2.77 7.48 -9.29
CA GLY A 126 -2.57 8.92 -9.38
C GLY A 126 -3.76 9.74 -9.86
N ALA A 127 -4.70 9.20 -10.59
CA ALA A 127 -5.71 10.00 -11.28
C ALA A 127 -7.09 10.02 -10.60
N THR A 128 -7.45 8.97 -9.90
CA THR A 128 -8.69 8.86 -9.11
C THR A 128 -8.37 7.99 -7.91
N ALA A 129 -8.98 8.28 -6.77
CA ALA A 129 -8.93 7.41 -5.61
C ALA A 129 -9.58 6.07 -5.99
N ASP A 130 -8.76 5.11 -6.37
CA ASP A 130 -9.21 3.76 -6.65
C ASP A 130 -9.31 2.97 -5.36
N GLU A 131 -10.38 2.22 -5.19
CA GLU A 131 -10.58 1.39 -4.00
C GLU A 131 -9.61 0.21 -4.02
N VAL A 132 -8.96 -0.05 -2.89
CA VAL A 132 -8.16 -1.26 -2.74
C VAL A 132 -9.10 -2.46 -2.66
N GLU A 133 -8.84 -3.45 -3.49
CA GLU A 133 -9.54 -4.72 -3.52
C GLU A 133 -8.61 -5.86 -3.15
N LEU A 134 -9.13 -6.85 -2.43
CA LEU A 134 -8.45 -8.13 -2.21
C LEU A 134 -9.24 -9.29 -2.79
N VAL A 135 -8.50 -10.32 -3.20
CA VAL A 135 -9.05 -11.58 -3.71
C VAL A 135 -8.62 -12.72 -2.79
N VAL A 136 -9.59 -13.52 -2.37
CA VAL A 136 -9.36 -14.76 -1.62
C VAL A 136 -9.70 -15.99 -2.45
N SER A 137 -9.10 -17.12 -2.13
CA SER A 137 -9.21 -18.37 -2.93
C SER A 137 -10.59 -19.02 -2.92
N GLY A 138 -11.51 -18.56 -2.09
CA GLY A 138 -12.86 -19.13 -1.96
C GLY A 138 -13.68 -18.43 -0.89
N ASP A 139 -14.89 -18.93 -0.67
CA ASP A 139 -15.79 -18.44 0.37
C ASP A 139 -15.16 -18.58 1.77
N PRO A 140 -15.03 -17.48 2.53
CA PRO A 140 -14.46 -17.51 3.87
C PRO A 140 -15.37 -18.19 4.92
N GLY A 141 -16.66 -18.42 4.62
CA GLY A 141 -17.63 -19.05 5.53
C GLY A 141 -18.04 -18.16 6.71
N GLY A 142 -17.83 -16.88 6.59
CA GLY A 142 -18.13 -15.81 7.53
C GLY A 142 -17.30 -14.58 7.23
N ASP A 143 -17.75 -13.43 7.71
CA ASP A 143 -17.05 -12.15 7.48
C ASP A 143 -15.60 -12.25 7.98
N THR A 144 -14.66 -11.98 7.07
CA THR A 144 -13.22 -11.99 7.35
C THR A 144 -12.67 -10.57 7.25
N VAL A 145 -11.99 -10.10 8.29
CA VAL A 145 -11.47 -8.72 8.33
C VAL A 145 -9.96 -8.73 8.23
N ILE A 146 -9.44 -8.05 7.23
CA ILE A 146 -8.02 -7.98 6.90
C ILE A 146 -7.58 -6.52 6.93
N VAL A 147 -6.48 -6.26 7.63
CA VAL A 147 -5.82 -4.96 7.69
C VAL A 147 -4.61 -5.00 6.76
N LEU A 148 -4.57 -4.07 5.83
CA LEU A 148 -3.45 -3.83 4.93
C LEU A 148 -2.73 -2.55 5.36
N LYS A 149 -1.41 -2.60 5.42
CA LYS A 149 -0.59 -1.40 5.59
C LYS A 149 0.45 -1.36 4.48
N PHE A 150 0.24 -0.45 3.55
CA PHE A 150 1.15 -0.18 2.47
C PHE A 150 2.30 0.72 2.93
N PHE A 151 3.46 0.47 2.39
CA PHE A 151 4.66 1.30 2.49
C PHE A 151 5.01 1.76 1.10
N GLY A 152 5.27 3.02 0.94
CA GLY A 152 5.56 3.56 -0.37
C GLY A 152 6.18 4.95 -0.33
N ILE A 153 6.29 5.52 -1.51
CA ILE A 153 6.77 6.86 -1.71
C ILE A 153 5.68 7.69 -2.38
N SER A 154 5.60 8.97 -2.04
CA SER A 154 4.90 9.95 -2.82
C SER A 154 5.89 10.97 -3.36
N SER A 155 5.67 11.41 -4.59
CA SER A 155 6.43 12.51 -5.19
C SER A 155 5.50 13.70 -5.40
N SER A 156 5.96 14.88 -5.01
CA SER A 156 5.37 16.14 -5.46
C SER A 156 6.41 16.87 -6.31
N SER A 157 6.01 17.34 -7.48
CA SER A 157 6.78 18.36 -8.19
C SER A 157 6.24 19.70 -7.72
N ASP A 158 7.06 20.48 -7.05
CA ASP A 158 6.76 21.89 -6.89
C ASP A 158 6.96 22.56 -8.24
N ALA A 159 5.89 22.57 -9.05
CA ALA A 159 5.81 23.45 -10.19
C ALA A 159 5.43 24.83 -9.63
N SER A 160 6.42 25.65 -9.40
CA SER A 160 6.28 27.08 -9.17
C SER A 160 6.28 27.83 -10.51
#